data_883cc6129605fd7cbe74f00dee92f229
#
_entry.id   883cc6129605fd7cbe74f00dee92f229
#
_cell.length_a   1.000
_cell.length_b   1.000
_cell.length_c   1.000
_cell.angle_alpha   90.00
_cell.angle_beta   90.00
_cell.angle_gamma   90.00
#
_symmetry.space_group_name_H-M   'P 1'
#
loop_
_entity.id
_entity.type
_entity.pdbx_description
1 polymer ?
#
loop_
_entity_poly.entity_id
_entity_poly.type
_entity_poly.pdbx_seq_one_letter_code
_entity_poly.pdbx_strand_id
1 'polypeptide(L)'
;MPFGVFLFDSAVSVESLHHFTKEEKVPLYTKLHRALKDGGYFVLTDYFSLSDEEEHMHRQNLIALKAEQGIDDDEFYHYDTPLTVKHETEALMKAGFTSVLVLKNWGATYVIKAVK
;
A
#
# COMPACT_ATOMS: atom_id res chain seq x y z
N MET A 1 -1.59 -1.51 -13.85
CA MET A 1 -1.57 -2.98 -13.91
C MET A 1 -2.99 -3.51 -13.92
N PRO A 2 -3.39 -4.21 -14.99
CA PRO A 2 -4.74 -4.75 -15.04
C PRO A 2 -4.85 -6.05 -14.24
N PHE A 3 -5.73 -6.05 -13.27
CA PHE A 3 -6.13 -7.28 -12.59
C PHE A 3 -7.43 -7.77 -13.23
N GLY A 4 -7.49 -9.04 -13.57
CA GLY A 4 -8.75 -9.67 -13.92
C GLY A 4 -9.63 -9.86 -12.69
N VAL A 5 -10.84 -10.38 -12.88
CA VAL A 5 -11.76 -10.70 -11.79
C VAL A 5 -11.67 -12.20 -11.53
N PHE A 6 -11.46 -12.58 -10.24
CA PHE A 6 -11.40 -14.00 -9.80
C PHE A 6 -10.33 -14.85 -10.50
N LEU A 7 -9.19 -14.23 -10.85
CA LEU A 7 -8.14 -14.94 -11.59
C LEU A 7 -7.08 -15.58 -10.70
N PHE A 8 -6.90 -15.08 -9.46
CA PHE A 8 -5.75 -15.47 -8.65
C PHE A 8 -6.18 -16.06 -7.31
N ASP A 9 -5.45 -17.11 -6.88
CA ASP A 9 -5.56 -17.65 -5.52
C ASP A 9 -4.76 -16.79 -4.54
N SER A 10 -3.65 -16.21 -5.01
CA SER A 10 -2.77 -15.38 -4.21
C SER A 10 -2.04 -14.35 -5.06
N ALA A 11 -1.57 -13.30 -4.42
CA ALA A 11 -0.71 -12.28 -5.02
C ALA A 11 0.39 -11.91 -4.04
N VAL A 12 1.52 -11.44 -4.57
CA VAL A 12 2.69 -11.04 -3.78
C VAL A 12 3.22 -9.71 -4.30
N SER A 13 3.58 -8.82 -3.39
CA SER A 13 4.29 -7.59 -3.71
C SER A 13 5.50 -7.46 -2.80
N VAL A 14 6.64 -7.10 -3.37
CA VAL A 14 7.89 -6.92 -2.64
C VAL A 14 8.48 -5.55 -2.96
N GLU A 15 8.62 -4.71 -1.95
CA GLU A 15 9.32 -3.41 -1.99
C GLU A 15 8.93 -2.48 -3.14
N SER A 16 7.66 -2.49 -3.54
CA SER A 16 7.20 -1.64 -4.65
C SER A 16 6.06 -0.69 -4.31
N LEU A 17 5.25 -1.00 -3.30
CA LEU A 17 4.04 -0.22 -3.02
C LEU A 17 4.28 1.01 -2.13
N HIS A 18 5.45 1.12 -1.51
CA HIS A 18 5.80 2.30 -0.70
C HIS A 18 5.92 3.59 -1.54
N HIS A 19 5.93 3.49 -2.86
CA HIS A 19 5.90 4.64 -3.76
C HIS A 19 4.51 5.27 -3.89
N PHE A 20 3.47 4.58 -3.44
CA PHE A 20 2.09 5.05 -3.53
C PHE A 20 1.63 5.66 -2.22
N THR A 21 0.85 6.74 -2.30
CA THR A 21 0.21 7.34 -1.12
C THR A 21 -0.98 6.48 -0.69
N LYS A 22 -1.51 6.76 0.52
CA LYS A 22 -2.67 6.03 1.04
C LYS A 22 -3.86 6.14 0.07
N GLU A 23 -4.09 7.33 -0.47
CA GLU A 23 -5.20 7.58 -1.40
C GLU A 23 -5.05 6.82 -2.71
N GLU A 24 -3.81 6.58 -3.14
CA GLU A 24 -3.52 5.80 -4.35
C GLU A 24 -3.63 4.30 -4.09
N LYS A 25 -3.31 3.87 -2.88
CA LYS A 25 -3.31 2.45 -2.50
C LYS A 25 -4.71 1.85 -2.42
N VAL A 26 -5.69 2.59 -1.92
CA VAL A 26 -7.05 2.05 -1.74
C VAL A 26 -7.65 1.60 -3.07
N PRO A 27 -7.63 2.39 -4.16
CA PRO A 27 -8.09 1.89 -5.46
C PRO A 27 -7.29 0.71 -5.99
N LEU A 28 -5.97 0.72 -5.78
CA LEU A 28 -5.10 -0.38 -6.20
C LEU A 28 -5.46 -1.67 -5.47
N TYR A 29 -5.62 -1.61 -4.16
CA TYR A 29 -6.00 -2.76 -3.34
C TYR A 29 -7.42 -3.24 -3.65
N THR A 30 -8.32 -2.34 -4.00
CA THR A 30 -9.68 -2.71 -4.41
C THR A 30 -9.65 -3.55 -5.69
N LYS A 31 -8.84 -3.16 -6.67
CA LYS A 31 -8.66 -3.94 -7.89
C LYS A 31 -8.05 -5.31 -7.60
N LEU A 32 -7.04 -5.35 -6.73
CA LEU A 32 -6.41 -6.59 -6.31
C LEU A 32 -7.40 -7.51 -5.60
N HIS A 33 -8.19 -6.97 -4.70
CA HIS A 33 -9.22 -7.71 -3.97
C HIS A 33 -10.21 -8.38 -4.95
N ARG A 34 -10.63 -7.65 -5.98
CA ARG A 34 -11.53 -8.20 -7.00
C ARG A 34 -10.89 -9.32 -7.82
N ALA A 35 -9.58 -9.24 -8.05
CA ALA A 35 -8.86 -10.23 -8.83
C ALA A 35 -8.61 -11.53 -8.07
N LEU A 36 -8.67 -11.49 -6.74
CA LEU A 36 -8.47 -12.67 -5.90
C LEU A 36 -9.76 -13.49 -5.82
N LYS A 37 -9.60 -14.82 -5.81
CA LYS A 37 -10.70 -15.74 -5.54
C LYS A 37 -11.13 -15.63 -4.09
N ASP A 38 -12.35 -16.03 -3.77
CA ASP A 38 -12.84 -16.08 -2.40
C ASP A 38 -11.92 -16.97 -1.56
N GLY A 39 -11.52 -16.47 -0.40
CA GLY A 39 -10.51 -17.12 0.44
C GLY A 39 -9.07 -16.91 0.00
N GLY A 40 -8.86 -16.24 -1.12
CA GLY A 40 -7.53 -15.88 -1.60
C GLY A 40 -6.84 -14.86 -0.70
N TYR A 41 -5.54 -14.67 -0.90
CA TYR A 41 -4.76 -13.78 -0.03
C TYR A 41 -3.72 -13.01 -0.81
N PHE A 42 -3.27 -11.92 -0.19
CA PHE A 42 -2.21 -11.05 -0.69
C PHE A 42 -1.11 -10.96 0.36
N VAL A 43 0.13 -11.19 -0.06
CA VAL A 43 1.30 -11.04 0.81
C VAL A 43 2.09 -9.82 0.36
N LEU A 44 2.22 -8.86 1.26
CA LEU A 44 2.95 -7.61 1.03
C LEU A 44 4.21 -7.62 1.87
N THR A 45 5.36 -7.49 1.22
CA THR A 45 6.64 -7.26 1.88
C THR A 45 7.13 -5.88 1.48
N ASP A 46 7.22 -4.98 2.44
CA ASP A 46 7.63 -3.61 2.15
C ASP A 46 8.17 -2.96 3.44
N TYR A 47 8.74 -1.76 3.30
CA TYR A 47 9.11 -0.99 4.47
C TYR A 47 8.06 0.07 4.76
N PHE A 48 7.98 0.43 6.04
CA PHE A 48 6.91 1.26 6.58
C PHE A 48 7.49 2.37 7.44
N SER A 49 6.72 3.44 7.59
CA SER A 49 7.01 4.47 8.57
C SER A 49 6.82 3.91 9.98
N LEU A 50 7.73 4.26 10.90
CA LEU A 50 7.70 3.77 12.27
C LEU A 50 6.83 4.63 13.18
N SER A 51 6.39 5.80 12.70
CA SER A 51 5.54 6.72 13.46
C SER A 51 4.65 7.53 12.51
N ASP A 52 3.60 8.11 13.07
CA ASP A 52 2.74 9.01 12.31
C ASP A 52 3.49 10.27 11.87
N GLU A 53 4.42 10.76 12.70
CA GLU A 53 5.24 11.91 12.35
C GLU A 53 6.13 11.61 11.15
N GLU A 54 6.75 10.44 11.09
CA GLU A 54 7.58 10.03 9.97
C GLU A 54 6.76 9.93 8.69
N GLU A 55 5.59 9.30 8.75
CA GLU A 55 4.68 9.19 7.62
C GLU A 55 4.26 10.57 7.12
N HIS A 56 3.88 11.46 8.03
CA HIS A 56 3.48 12.82 7.71
C HIS A 56 4.62 13.59 7.05
N MET A 57 5.83 13.45 7.55
CA MET A 57 7.02 14.09 6.97
C MET A 57 7.24 13.65 5.53
N HIS A 58 7.16 12.36 5.23
CA HIS A 58 7.28 11.85 3.86
C HIS A 58 6.21 12.43 2.95
N ARG A 59 4.98 12.54 3.44
CA ARG A 59 3.88 13.09 2.67
C ARG A 59 4.08 14.58 2.38
N GLN A 60 4.53 15.35 3.38
CA GLN A 60 4.79 16.78 3.20
C GLN A 60 5.94 17.02 2.22
N ASN A 61 6.97 16.20 2.25
CA ASN A 61 8.08 16.28 1.31
C ASN A 61 7.60 16.02 -0.13
N LEU A 62 6.71 15.06 -0.34
CA LEU A 62 6.13 14.79 -1.65
C LEU A 62 5.35 15.99 -2.18
N ILE A 63 4.51 16.59 -1.33
CA ILE A 63 3.71 17.77 -1.70
C ILE A 63 4.63 18.92 -2.08
N ALA A 64 5.67 19.17 -1.30
CA ALA A 64 6.63 20.24 -1.57
C ALA A 64 7.39 20.02 -2.89
N LEU A 65 7.81 18.80 -3.17
CA LEU A 65 8.52 18.45 -4.40
C LEU A 65 7.62 18.62 -5.64
N LYS A 66 6.37 18.20 -5.55
CA LYS A 66 5.41 18.39 -6.64
C LYS A 66 5.17 19.87 -6.92
N ALA A 67 4.99 20.68 -5.87
CA ALA A 67 4.80 22.12 -6.01
C ALA A 67 6.03 22.80 -6.64
N GLU A 68 7.23 22.44 -6.21
CA GLU A 68 8.48 22.98 -6.72
C GLU A 68 8.68 22.67 -8.20
N GLN A 69 8.29 21.48 -8.64
CA GLN A 69 8.46 21.03 -10.03
C GLN A 69 7.24 21.31 -10.92
N GLY A 70 6.19 21.93 -10.38
CA GLY A 70 4.98 22.23 -11.14
C GLY A 70 4.17 21.01 -11.51
N ILE A 71 4.25 19.94 -10.72
CA ILE A 71 3.47 18.71 -10.94
C ILE A 71 2.15 18.82 -10.21
N ASP A 72 1.04 18.46 -10.91
CA ASP A 72 -0.29 18.48 -10.31
C ASP A 72 -0.40 17.46 -9.17
N ASP A 73 -1.23 17.76 -8.17
CA ASP A 73 -1.38 16.90 -6.98
C ASP A 73 -1.90 15.51 -7.32
N ASP A 74 -2.68 15.36 -8.39
CA ASP A 74 -3.22 14.08 -8.81
C ASP A 74 -2.29 13.29 -9.74
N GLU A 75 -1.16 13.88 -10.18
CA GLU A 75 -0.17 13.18 -10.97
C GLU A 75 0.72 12.32 -10.06
N PHE A 76 1.05 11.11 -10.53
CA PHE A 76 1.99 10.25 -9.82
C PHE A 76 3.41 10.81 -9.92
N TYR A 77 4.08 10.92 -8.79
CA TYR A 77 5.48 11.29 -8.70
C TYR A 77 6.24 10.21 -7.92
N HIS A 78 7.32 9.72 -8.49
CA HIS A 78 8.08 8.61 -7.93
C HIS A 78 8.88 9.06 -6.71
N TYR A 79 8.25 9.02 -5.55
CA TYR A 79 8.82 9.38 -4.25
C TYR A 79 8.31 8.43 -3.18
N ASP A 80 9.20 8.02 -2.27
CA ASP A 80 8.84 7.06 -1.23
C ASP A 80 7.94 7.72 -0.19
N THR A 81 6.73 7.20 -0.04
CA THR A 81 5.77 7.65 0.97
C THR A 81 5.23 6.46 1.75
N PRO A 82 6.12 5.73 2.48
CA PRO A 82 5.65 4.56 3.22
C PRO A 82 4.67 4.97 4.31
N LEU A 83 3.59 4.20 4.43
CA LEU A 83 2.62 4.37 5.50
C LEU A 83 3.12 3.68 6.78
N THR A 84 2.46 3.98 7.90
CA THR A 84 2.59 3.13 9.08
C THR A 84 1.88 1.81 8.83
N VAL A 85 2.23 0.76 9.56
CA VAL A 85 1.55 -0.54 9.47
C VAL A 85 0.06 -0.37 9.77
N LYS A 86 -0.28 0.47 10.74
CA LYS A 86 -1.68 0.77 11.07
C LYS A 86 -2.44 1.34 9.87
N HIS A 87 -1.89 2.34 9.20
CA HIS A 87 -2.53 2.99 8.05
C HIS A 87 -2.58 2.06 6.84
N GLU A 88 -1.56 1.23 6.63
CA GLU A 88 -1.57 0.22 5.58
C GLU A 88 -2.67 -0.82 5.82
N THR A 89 -2.82 -1.28 7.07
CA THR A 89 -3.89 -2.19 7.47
C THR A 89 -5.26 -1.58 7.20
N GLU A 90 -5.45 -0.31 7.57
CA GLU A 90 -6.70 0.41 7.30
C GLU A 90 -7.01 0.49 5.81
N ALA A 91 -6.01 0.76 4.98
CA ALA A 91 -6.18 0.83 3.53
C ALA A 91 -6.60 -0.52 2.95
N LEU A 92 -5.99 -1.62 3.40
CA LEU A 92 -6.34 -2.97 2.98
C LEU A 92 -7.77 -3.33 3.39
N MET A 93 -8.14 -3.05 4.63
CA MET A 93 -9.50 -3.33 5.12
C MET A 93 -10.54 -2.46 4.41
N LYS A 94 -10.22 -1.22 4.12
CA LYS A 94 -11.11 -0.33 3.37
C LYS A 94 -11.33 -0.84 1.94
N ALA A 95 -10.35 -1.52 1.37
CA ALA A 95 -10.46 -2.14 0.05
C ALA A 95 -11.28 -3.44 0.05
N GLY A 96 -11.60 -3.98 1.22
CA GLY A 96 -12.47 -5.15 1.37
C GLY A 96 -11.83 -6.37 2.00
N PHE A 97 -10.52 -6.37 2.28
CA PHE A 97 -9.87 -7.50 2.94
C PHE A 97 -10.43 -7.68 4.36
N THR A 98 -10.70 -8.93 4.73
CA THR A 98 -11.36 -9.24 6.00
C THR A 98 -10.41 -9.54 7.14
N SER A 99 -9.17 -9.92 6.82
CA SER A 99 -8.15 -10.24 7.82
C SER A 99 -6.80 -9.73 7.34
N VAL A 100 -6.10 -9.00 8.21
CA VAL A 100 -4.76 -8.46 7.92
C VAL A 100 -3.85 -8.83 9.08
N LEU A 101 -2.78 -9.59 8.80
CA LEU A 101 -1.87 -10.11 9.81
C LEU A 101 -0.43 -9.75 9.47
N VAL A 102 0.32 -9.31 10.48
CA VAL A 102 1.77 -9.18 10.37
C VAL A 102 2.39 -10.54 10.61
N LEU A 103 3.09 -11.08 9.60
CA LEU A 103 3.73 -12.38 9.70
C LEU A 103 5.15 -12.29 10.26
N LYS A 104 5.87 -11.23 9.89
CA LYS A 104 7.27 -11.05 10.30
C LYS A 104 7.68 -9.61 10.07
N ASN A 105 8.73 -9.15 10.79
CA ASN A 105 9.33 -7.85 10.52
C ASN A 105 10.83 -7.86 10.82
N TRP A 106 11.55 -6.98 10.10
CA TRP A 106 12.97 -6.69 10.33
C TRP A 106 13.10 -5.17 10.33
N GLY A 107 13.25 -4.56 11.51
CA GLY A 107 13.28 -3.10 11.60
C GLY A 107 12.01 -2.51 10.99
N ALA A 108 12.16 -1.70 9.95
CA ALA A 108 11.04 -1.06 9.27
C ALA A 108 10.40 -1.93 8.17
N THR A 109 10.98 -3.08 7.83
CA THR A 109 10.45 -3.98 6.81
C THR A 109 9.50 -5.00 7.45
N TYR A 110 8.28 -5.06 6.95
CA TYR A 110 7.22 -5.95 7.44
C TYR A 110 6.70 -6.84 6.33
N VAL A 111 6.34 -8.07 6.71
CA VAL A 111 5.61 -8.99 5.86
C VAL A 111 4.18 -9.07 6.38
N ILE A 112 3.22 -8.67 5.56
CA ILE A 112 1.80 -8.59 5.92
C ILE A 112 1.01 -9.52 5.01
N LYS A 113 0.09 -10.30 5.59
CA LYS A 113 -0.84 -11.13 4.83
C LYS A 113 -2.25 -10.58 4.98
N ALA A 114 -2.89 -10.28 3.86
CA ALA A 114 -4.27 -9.81 3.80
C ALA A 114 -5.13 -10.88 3.14
N VAL A 115 -6.21 -11.31 3.77
CA VAL A 115 -7.11 -12.35 3.28
C VAL A 115 -8.40 -11.72 2.77
N LYS A 116 -8.83 -12.16 1.59
CA LYS A 116 -10.08 -11.71 0.97
C LYS A 116 -11.34 -12.19 1.74
#